data_5559c657e38ee949b3619353b8ab0886
#
_entry.id   5559c657e38ee949b3619353b8ab0886
#
_cell.length_a   1.000
_cell.length_b   1.000
_cell.length_c   1.000
_cell.angle_alpha   90.00
_cell.angle_beta   90.00
_cell.angle_gamma   90.00
#
_symmetry.space_group_name_H-M   'P 1'
#
loop_
_entity.id
_entity.type
_entity.pdbx_description
1 polymer ?
#
loop_
_entity_poly.entity_id
_entity_poly.type
_entity_poly.pdbx_seq_one_letter_code
_entity_poly.pdbx_strand_id
1 'polypeptide(L)'
;MFNRLYVRIWLAVVLAVAVLILLVGWAWRLAAEPPLRDIEVRNQAGQIIGKGRSRALPGDDALGPQRRDQQGLGMMRRFELTPMLPPTELSETDAMTDPNRPRTHPGVSTPRRGGPEFVVRMHDGQTMRMHLTRAPASFWSRPPFGFAWMLVWVGLAVALATYPIVRTLTRRLERLQNGVQQWGEGNLSTRVPENGEDEVAFLAKRFNQAAERVETLVHSHEALLASQKSLLANASHELRSPLTRIRMGLELMGAGTSPASKAEITRNINELDQLIEEILLASRLDAREADLGTVESVDLIGLAAEECARVNAELDLPPVLKSGPADLELAVPGISKLLRRAVRNLLENARRYGAGEIRLSLSQTPSQVVIRVSDHGPGVPEDLRERIFEPFYRLPGATERDGGVGLGLALVKAIAERHGGRVACENGPDGGAVFVLELPKKYL
;
A
#
# COMPACT_ATOMS: atom_id res chain seq x y z
N MET A 1 31.23 4.98 -2.00
CA MET A 1 30.63 3.91 -1.20
C MET A 1 29.77 4.45 -0.04
N PHE A 2 30.04 5.63 0.50
CA PHE A 2 29.32 6.26 1.63
C PHE A 2 27.99 6.98 1.29
N ASN A 3 27.55 6.97 0.04
CA ASN A 3 26.37 7.75 -0.40
C ASN A 3 25.05 6.98 -0.30
N ARG A 4 25.05 5.74 0.15
CA ARG A 4 23.83 4.95 0.32
C ARG A 4 23.18 5.29 1.67
N LEU A 5 21.89 5.57 1.67
CA LEU A 5 21.11 5.99 2.83
C LEU A 5 21.30 5.05 4.04
N TYR A 6 21.30 3.75 3.82
CA TYR A 6 21.46 2.75 4.88
C TYR A 6 22.84 2.86 5.60
N VAL A 7 23.92 3.22 4.88
CA VAL A 7 25.24 3.40 5.48
C VAL A 7 25.25 4.61 6.41
N ARG A 8 24.59 5.70 6.00
CA ARG A 8 24.50 6.92 6.82
C ARG A 8 23.68 6.68 8.09
N ILE A 9 22.51 6.01 7.97
CA ILE A 9 21.66 5.69 9.13
C ILE A 9 22.40 4.73 10.07
N TRP A 10 23.00 3.67 9.55
CA TRP A 10 23.75 2.71 10.35
C TRP A 10 24.93 3.38 11.07
N LEU A 11 25.69 4.21 10.37
CA LEU A 11 26.82 4.93 10.94
C LEU A 11 26.38 5.92 12.03
N ALA A 12 25.26 6.60 11.85
CA ALA A 12 24.67 7.47 12.86
C ALA A 12 24.27 6.69 14.12
N VAL A 13 23.66 5.52 13.99
CA VAL A 13 23.29 4.67 15.12
C VAL A 13 24.51 4.16 15.85
N VAL A 14 25.53 3.67 15.13
CA VAL A 14 26.78 3.20 15.71
C VAL A 14 27.49 4.32 16.45
N LEU A 15 27.56 5.53 15.85
CA LEU A 15 28.16 6.70 16.47
C LEU A 15 27.41 7.12 17.74
N ALA A 16 26.07 7.15 17.71
CA ALA A 16 25.25 7.50 18.87
C ALA A 16 25.48 6.54 20.04
N VAL A 17 25.52 5.23 19.74
CA VAL A 17 25.83 4.20 20.76
C VAL A 17 27.24 4.36 21.28
N ALA A 18 28.24 4.61 20.43
CA ALA A 18 29.62 4.83 20.85
C ALA A 18 29.74 6.06 21.79
N VAL A 19 29.07 7.16 21.46
CA VAL A 19 29.04 8.37 22.33
C VAL A 19 28.36 8.07 23.66
N LEU A 20 27.22 7.37 23.65
CA LEU A 20 26.52 6.98 24.89
C LEU A 20 27.40 6.13 25.80
N ILE A 21 28.09 5.14 25.23
CA ILE A 21 29.00 4.26 25.94
C ILE A 21 30.17 5.06 26.56
N LEU A 22 30.74 6.00 25.80
CA LEU A 22 31.81 6.87 26.32
C LEU A 22 31.31 7.76 27.47
N LEU A 23 30.09 8.31 27.37
CA LEU A 23 29.49 9.12 28.43
C LEU A 23 29.26 8.31 29.71
N VAL A 24 28.71 7.10 29.56
CA VAL A 24 28.52 6.19 30.71
C VAL A 24 29.84 5.81 31.34
N GLY A 25 30.86 5.50 30.54
CA GLY A 25 32.20 5.20 31.03
C GLY A 25 32.88 6.40 31.75
N TRP A 26 32.68 7.60 31.24
CA TRP A 26 33.14 8.83 31.87
C TRP A 26 32.42 9.10 33.21
N ALA A 27 31.10 8.98 33.23
CA ALA A 27 30.29 9.15 34.44
C ALA A 27 30.67 8.11 35.52
N TRP A 28 30.87 6.85 35.14
CA TRP A 28 31.31 5.81 36.09
C TRP A 28 32.70 6.10 36.61
N ARG A 29 33.62 6.61 35.77
CA ARG A 29 34.96 6.99 36.24
C ARG A 29 34.92 8.13 37.28
N LEU A 30 33.96 9.06 37.12
CA LEU A 30 33.77 10.12 38.15
C LEU A 30 33.14 9.59 39.42
N ALA A 31 32.27 8.59 39.33
CA ALA A 31 31.57 7.98 40.48
C ALA A 31 32.41 6.87 41.14
N ALA A 32 33.40 6.29 40.48
CA ALA A 32 34.23 5.21 40.98
C ALA A 32 35.08 5.67 42.14
N GLU A 33 34.86 5.11 43.29
CA GLU A 33 35.70 5.32 44.46
C GLU A 33 37.12 4.71 44.24
N PRO A 34 38.20 5.37 44.71
CA PRO A 34 39.55 4.85 44.55
C PRO A 34 39.68 3.47 45.27
N PRO A 35 40.41 2.51 44.65
CA PRO A 35 40.56 1.19 45.19
C PRO A 35 41.30 1.18 46.54
N LEU A 36 40.86 0.33 47.46
CA LEU A 36 41.56 0.10 48.72
C LEU A 36 42.94 -0.49 48.44
N ARG A 37 43.96 0.10 49.07
CA ARG A 37 45.39 -0.35 48.99
C ARG A 37 45.78 -1.05 50.29
N ASP A 38 46.48 -2.16 50.21
CA ASP A 38 47.01 -2.85 51.36
C ASP A 38 48.19 -2.08 51.94
N ILE A 39 48.20 -1.87 53.26
CA ILE A 39 49.25 -1.18 54.02
C ILE A 39 49.89 -2.17 54.95
N GLU A 40 51.20 -2.29 54.93
CA GLU A 40 51.98 -3.02 55.94
C GLU A 40 52.64 -1.99 56.88
N VAL A 41 52.32 -2.18 58.17
CA VAL A 41 52.91 -1.36 59.25
C VAL A 41 54.09 -2.13 59.88
N ARG A 42 55.26 -1.51 59.92
CA ARG A 42 56.51 -2.10 60.45
C ARG A 42 57.03 -1.30 61.62
N ASN A 43 57.64 -2.00 62.62
CA ASN A 43 58.29 -1.36 63.75
C ASN A 43 59.68 -0.83 63.35
N GLN A 44 60.41 -0.19 64.26
CA GLN A 44 61.77 0.33 64.02
C GLN A 44 62.80 -0.79 63.67
N ALA A 45 62.55 -2.01 64.10
CA ALA A 45 63.35 -3.18 63.78
C ALA A 45 63.01 -3.81 62.42
N GLY A 46 62.03 -3.25 61.68
CA GLY A 46 61.60 -3.74 60.35
C GLY A 46 60.63 -4.90 60.37
N GLN A 47 60.17 -5.34 61.57
CA GLN A 47 59.19 -6.42 61.69
C GLN A 47 57.78 -5.90 61.38
N ILE A 48 56.93 -6.70 60.68
CA ILE A 48 55.56 -6.34 60.37
C ILE A 48 54.73 -6.48 61.64
N ILE A 49 54.14 -5.37 62.15
CA ILE A 49 53.34 -5.31 63.36
C ILE A 49 51.84 -5.33 63.03
N GLY A 50 51.47 -5.01 61.81
CA GLY A 50 50.07 -5.01 61.37
C GLY A 50 49.90 -4.92 59.86
N LYS A 51 48.77 -5.42 59.36
CA LYS A 51 48.31 -5.26 57.98
C LYS A 51 46.94 -4.60 58.00
N GLY A 52 46.76 -3.61 57.15
CA GLY A 52 45.48 -2.88 57.06
C GLY A 52 45.20 -2.49 55.62
N ARG A 53 44.00 -1.99 55.37
CA ARG A 53 43.60 -1.44 54.09
C ARG A 53 43.29 0.05 54.22
N SER A 54 43.78 0.85 53.30
CA SER A 54 43.54 2.28 53.30
C SER A 54 43.08 2.74 51.91
N ARG A 55 42.22 3.75 51.89
CA ARG A 55 41.73 4.39 50.67
C ARG A 55 42.59 5.66 50.48
N ALA A 56 43.30 5.76 49.35
CA ALA A 56 44.01 6.97 48.97
C ALA A 56 43.00 8.10 48.63
N LEU A 57 43.16 9.25 49.26
CA LEU A 57 42.33 10.41 48.93
C LEU A 57 42.81 11.02 47.59
N PRO A 58 41.83 11.53 46.76
CA PRO A 58 42.21 12.21 45.53
C PRO A 58 43.05 13.45 45.85
N GLY A 59 44.24 13.50 45.32
CA GLY A 59 45.20 14.62 45.50
C GLY A 59 46.56 14.27 46.09
N ASP A 60 46.73 13.07 46.64
CA ASP A 60 48.01 12.66 47.28
C ASP A 60 49.14 12.31 46.26
N ASP A 61 48.76 12.02 45.01
CA ASP A 61 49.74 11.65 43.95
C ASP A 61 50.39 12.89 43.25
N ALA A 62 49.91 14.12 43.53
CA ALA A 62 50.36 15.34 42.88
C ALA A 62 51.50 16.08 43.62
N LEU A 63 51.84 15.64 44.83
CA LEU A 63 52.92 16.25 45.58
C LEU A 63 54.18 15.40 45.46
N GLY A 64 55.06 15.85 44.53
CA GLY A 64 56.42 15.29 44.38
C GLY A 64 57.24 15.37 45.69
N PRO A 65 58.34 14.60 45.78
CA PRO A 65 59.05 14.39 47.05
C PRO A 65 59.79 15.62 47.64
N GLN A 66 59.73 16.78 46.99
CA GLN A 66 60.57 17.93 47.39
C GLN A 66 59.89 18.99 48.29
N ARG A 67 58.61 18.79 48.75
CA ARG A 67 57.96 19.79 49.63
C ARG A 67 57.53 19.24 51.02
N ARG A 68 58.13 18.16 51.51
CA ARG A 68 57.64 17.49 52.75
C ARG A 68 58.35 17.89 54.04
N ASP A 69 59.43 18.68 53.98
CA ASP A 69 60.19 18.99 55.19
C ASP A 69 59.72 20.21 56.01
N GLN A 70 58.75 20.97 55.56
CA GLN A 70 58.34 22.21 56.23
C GLN A 70 56.88 22.32 56.71
N GLN A 71 56.03 21.30 56.54
CA GLN A 71 54.68 21.31 57.10
C GLN A 71 54.37 20.09 57.98
N GLY A 72 55.15 19.92 58.99
CA GLY A 72 55.03 18.83 59.97
C GLY A 72 54.11 19.14 61.15
N LEU A 73 53.02 19.88 60.98
CA LEU A 73 52.03 20.02 62.06
C LEU A 73 50.64 20.37 61.45
N GLY A 74 49.80 19.38 61.45
CA GLY A 74 48.37 19.59 61.27
C GLY A 74 47.76 19.03 60.00
N MET A 75 47.50 17.72 60.04
CA MET A 75 46.27 17.11 59.50
C MET A 75 46.25 15.63 59.86
N MET A 76 45.79 15.30 61.04
CA MET A 76 45.25 13.95 61.34
C MET A 76 44.00 13.76 60.47
N ARG A 77 44.15 13.22 59.27
CA ARG A 77 43.01 12.69 58.51
C ARG A 77 42.72 11.29 58.97
N ARG A 78 41.47 11.05 59.34
CA ARG A 78 40.93 9.77 59.81
C ARG A 78 41.25 8.64 58.81
N PHE A 79 42.11 7.73 59.25
CA PHE A 79 42.23 6.43 58.60
C PHE A 79 41.21 5.50 59.25
N GLU A 80 40.25 5.04 58.50
CA GLU A 80 39.39 3.94 58.94
C GLU A 80 40.20 2.63 58.83
N LEU A 81 40.71 2.16 59.95
CA LEU A 81 41.31 0.84 60.07
C LEU A 81 40.19 -0.16 60.34
N THR A 82 39.91 -1.04 59.41
CA THR A 82 39.08 -2.20 59.65
C THR A 82 39.92 -3.25 60.38
N PRO A 83 39.63 -3.67 61.60
CA PRO A 83 40.39 -4.69 62.31
C PRO A 83 40.27 -6.04 61.60
N MET A 84 41.35 -6.62 61.20
CA MET A 84 41.40 -8.03 60.80
C MET A 84 41.56 -8.90 62.04
N LEU A 85 40.87 -10.04 62.03
CA LEU A 85 40.95 -11.13 63.03
C LEU A 85 42.41 -11.44 63.42
N PRO A 86 42.67 -11.78 64.75
CA PRO A 86 44.01 -12.07 65.16
C PRO A 86 44.58 -13.28 64.44
N PRO A 87 45.91 -13.28 64.22
CA PRO A 87 46.58 -14.42 63.60
C PRO A 87 46.45 -15.67 64.51
N THR A 88 45.96 -16.74 63.89
CA THR A 88 45.98 -18.08 64.48
C THR A 88 47.45 -18.41 64.79
N GLU A 89 47.68 -18.78 66.04
CA GLU A 89 49.00 -19.26 66.51
C GLU A 89 49.45 -20.43 65.62
N LEU A 90 50.50 -20.19 64.85
CA LEU A 90 51.25 -21.23 64.19
C LEU A 90 52.27 -21.76 65.29
N SER A 91 52.05 -22.99 65.67
CA SER A 91 52.87 -23.74 66.62
C SER A 91 54.35 -23.65 66.23
N GLU A 92 55.16 -23.22 67.21
CA GLU A 92 56.56 -23.45 67.31
C GLU A 92 56.86 -24.96 67.37
N THR A 93 57.17 -25.60 66.25
CA THR A 93 57.96 -26.82 66.19
C THR A 93 58.53 -26.93 64.77
N ASP A 94 59.82 -26.81 64.69
CA ASP A 94 60.80 -27.22 63.71
C ASP A 94 61.80 -26.14 63.32
N ALA A 95 62.66 -25.78 64.27
CA ALA A 95 63.94 -25.13 63.99
C ALA A 95 65.07 -26.03 64.44
N MET A 96 65.28 -27.12 63.74
CA MET A 96 66.50 -27.93 63.94
C MET A 96 67.60 -27.49 62.99
N THR A 97 68.58 -26.95 63.59
CA THR A 97 69.94 -26.55 63.27
C THR A 97 70.60 -27.29 62.06
N ASP A 98 70.86 -26.53 60.99
CA ASP A 98 71.81 -26.92 59.96
C ASP A 98 73.10 -26.09 60.18
N PRO A 99 74.25 -26.65 60.50
CA PRO A 99 75.51 -25.94 60.87
C PRO A 99 76.32 -25.46 59.62
N ASN A 100 75.83 -25.61 58.38
CA ASN A 100 76.66 -25.40 57.22
C ASN A 100 76.23 -24.23 56.26
N ARG A 101 75.58 -23.22 56.84
CA ARG A 101 75.24 -22.01 56.03
C ARG A 101 76.33 -20.97 56.15
N PRO A 102 76.96 -20.55 55.02
CA PRO A 102 77.98 -19.47 55.03
C PRO A 102 77.36 -18.19 55.52
N ARG A 103 78.01 -17.49 56.43
CA ARG A 103 77.72 -16.16 56.97
C ARG A 103 77.87 -15.17 55.83
N THR A 104 76.80 -14.69 55.27
CA THR A 104 76.77 -13.56 54.36
C THR A 104 76.80 -12.26 55.16
N HIS A 105 77.71 -11.40 54.81
CA HIS A 105 77.94 -10.08 55.36
C HIS A 105 76.75 -9.15 55.26
N PRO A 106 76.46 -8.25 56.23
CA PRO A 106 75.45 -7.26 56.15
C PRO A 106 75.93 -6.08 55.30
N GLY A 107 75.32 -5.91 54.18
CA GLY A 107 75.51 -4.68 53.46
C GLY A 107 75.56 -4.83 51.92
N VAL A 108 74.41 -4.89 51.33
CA VAL A 108 74.02 -4.21 50.10
C VAL A 108 72.49 -4.38 49.96
N SER A 109 71.79 -3.36 50.33
CA SER A 109 70.32 -3.30 50.08
C SER A 109 70.12 -3.13 48.57
N THR A 110 69.81 -4.22 47.89
CA THR A 110 69.24 -4.13 46.56
C THR A 110 67.93 -3.28 46.62
N PRO A 111 67.77 -2.31 45.65
CA PRO A 111 66.55 -1.50 45.66
C PRO A 111 65.36 -2.40 45.43
N ARG A 112 64.68 -2.78 46.50
CA ARG A 112 63.37 -3.47 46.43
C ARG A 112 62.41 -2.55 45.66
N ARG A 113 61.82 -3.02 44.60
CA ARG A 113 60.66 -2.44 43.92
C ARG A 113 59.50 -2.28 44.90
N GLY A 114 59.59 -1.36 45.84
CA GLY A 114 58.61 -1.06 46.86
C GLY A 114 57.87 0.22 46.56
N GLY A 115 56.60 0.28 46.90
CA GLY A 115 55.81 1.49 46.89
C GLY A 115 56.32 2.53 47.90
N PRO A 116 55.74 3.71 47.99
CA PRO A 116 56.18 4.79 48.88
C PRO A 116 56.11 4.34 50.34
N GLU A 117 57.15 4.67 51.12
CA GLU A 117 57.28 4.42 52.53
C GLU A 117 56.99 5.72 53.30
N PHE A 118 56.08 5.64 54.28
CA PHE A 118 55.71 6.76 55.15
C PHE A 118 56.15 6.46 56.54
N VAL A 119 56.82 7.40 57.18
CA VAL A 119 57.25 7.34 58.58
C VAL A 119 56.27 8.15 59.44
N VAL A 120 55.53 7.49 60.27
CA VAL A 120 54.58 8.11 61.22
C VAL A 120 55.16 8.06 62.60
N ARG A 121 55.32 9.21 63.25
CA ARG A 121 55.79 9.32 64.65
C ARG A 121 54.59 9.32 65.57
N MET A 122 54.56 8.37 66.46
CA MET A 122 53.46 8.24 67.45
C MET A 122 53.72 9.16 68.67
N HIS A 123 52.63 9.41 69.44
CA HIS A 123 52.66 10.30 70.61
C HIS A 123 53.53 9.81 71.73
N ASP A 124 53.82 8.50 71.76
CA ASP A 124 54.72 7.82 72.74
C ASP A 124 56.20 7.81 72.30
N GLY A 125 56.53 8.56 71.29
CA GLY A 125 57.90 8.71 70.72
C GLY A 125 58.34 7.58 69.78
N GLN A 126 57.55 6.57 69.56
CA GLN A 126 57.88 5.48 68.65
C GLN A 126 57.63 5.89 67.22
N THR A 127 58.52 5.47 66.32
CA THR A 127 58.36 5.70 64.87
C THR A 127 57.88 4.43 64.16
N MET A 128 56.71 4.51 63.51
CA MET A 128 56.20 3.45 62.66
C MET A 128 56.47 3.72 61.22
N ARG A 129 56.92 2.72 60.46
CA ARG A 129 57.06 2.76 59.02
C ARG A 129 55.88 2.07 58.35
N MET A 130 55.15 2.83 57.52
CA MET A 130 54.04 2.30 56.70
C MET A 130 54.53 2.11 55.30
N HIS A 131 54.45 0.89 54.78
CA HIS A 131 54.83 0.56 53.40
C HIS A 131 53.58 0.26 52.59
N LEU A 132 53.33 1.01 51.53
CA LEU A 132 52.27 0.72 50.57
C LEU A 132 52.79 -0.31 49.56
N THR A 133 52.25 -1.53 49.64
CA THR A 133 52.57 -2.56 48.65
C THR A 133 51.96 -2.20 47.30
N ARG A 134 52.81 -2.21 46.25
CA ARG A 134 52.35 -1.99 44.88
C ARG A 134 51.82 -3.32 44.34
N ALA A 135 50.51 -3.46 44.22
CA ALA A 135 49.93 -4.63 43.58
C ALA A 135 50.51 -4.78 42.15
N PRO A 136 50.89 -5.99 41.72
CA PRO A 136 51.30 -6.23 40.35
C PRO A 136 50.10 -6.03 39.44
N ALA A 137 50.04 -4.83 38.86
CA ALA A 137 48.97 -4.51 37.92
C ALA A 137 49.34 -5.02 36.53
N SER A 138 48.70 -6.07 36.08
CA SER A 138 48.69 -6.40 34.64
C SER A 138 48.22 -5.20 33.84
N PHE A 139 48.94 -4.85 32.78
CA PHE A 139 48.59 -3.75 31.89
C PHE A 139 47.12 -3.84 31.40
N TRP A 140 46.60 -5.07 31.24
CA TRP A 140 45.26 -5.34 30.75
C TRP A 140 44.17 -5.22 31.84
N SER A 141 44.51 -5.33 33.14
CA SER A 141 43.57 -5.23 34.24
C SER A 141 43.44 -3.83 34.85
N ARG A 142 44.22 -2.87 34.36
CA ARG A 142 44.14 -1.48 34.84
C ARG A 142 42.92 -0.79 34.30
N PRO A 143 42.05 -0.22 35.12
CA PRO A 143 41.12 0.78 34.63
C PRO A 143 41.93 1.93 34.00
N PRO A 144 41.71 2.36 32.75
CA PRO A 144 40.54 2.18 31.88
C PRO A 144 40.64 1.10 30.80
N PHE A 145 41.74 0.37 30.65
CA PHE A 145 41.93 -0.52 29.48
C PHE A 145 40.96 -1.68 29.42
N GLY A 146 40.65 -2.37 30.53
CA GLY A 146 39.65 -3.46 30.53
C GLY A 146 38.25 -2.96 30.14
N PHE A 147 37.88 -1.77 30.63
CA PHE A 147 36.64 -1.12 30.29
C PHE A 147 36.59 -0.70 28.80
N ALA A 148 37.70 -0.12 28.27
CA ALA A 148 37.78 0.26 26.87
C ALA A 148 37.58 -0.91 25.91
N TRP A 149 38.15 -2.09 26.22
CA TRP A 149 37.95 -3.29 25.42
C TRP A 149 36.50 -3.78 25.49
N MET A 150 35.87 -3.75 26.63
CA MET A 150 34.42 -4.08 26.78
C MET A 150 33.59 -3.13 25.91
N LEU A 151 33.89 -1.82 25.88
CA LEU A 151 33.18 -0.86 25.04
C LEU A 151 33.35 -1.16 23.53
N VAL A 152 34.57 -1.53 23.11
CA VAL A 152 34.80 -1.92 21.70
C VAL A 152 33.98 -3.14 21.33
N TRP A 153 33.95 -4.17 22.17
CA TRP A 153 33.18 -5.38 21.89
C TRP A 153 31.67 -5.12 21.88
N VAL A 154 31.14 -4.33 22.81
CA VAL A 154 29.74 -3.92 22.83
C VAL A 154 29.40 -3.09 21.59
N GLY A 155 30.25 -2.13 21.24
CA GLY A 155 30.06 -1.32 20.02
C GLY A 155 30.06 -2.19 18.76
N LEU A 156 30.99 -3.13 18.66
CA LEU A 156 31.05 -4.08 17.54
C LEU A 156 29.81 -4.98 17.48
N ALA A 157 29.35 -5.50 18.61
CA ALA A 157 28.15 -6.34 18.69
C ALA A 157 26.90 -5.56 18.25
N VAL A 158 26.73 -4.31 18.71
CA VAL A 158 25.63 -3.44 18.28
C VAL A 158 25.72 -3.12 16.78
N ALA A 159 26.91 -2.82 16.28
CA ALA A 159 27.12 -2.56 14.87
C ALA A 159 26.75 -3.76 13.99
N LEU A 160 27.18 -4.95 14.38
CA LEU A 160 26.86 -6.20 13.68
C LEU A 160 25.36 -6.55 13.74
N ALA A 161 24.71 -6.33 14.88
CA ALA A 161 23.28 -6.60 15.06
C ALA A 161 22.38 -5.61 14.28
N THR A 162 22.74 -4.32 14.27
CA THR A 162 21.93 -3.27 13.61
C THR A 162 22.12 -3.22 12.10
N TYR A 163 23.27 -3.62 11.58
CA TYR A 163 23.58 -3.56 10.14
C TYR A 163 22.57 -4.30 9.25
N PRO A 164 22.22 -5.58 9.49
CA PRO A 164 21.27 -6.31 8.64
C PRO A 164 19.86 -5.72 8.71
N ILE A 165 19.44 -5.23 9.87
CA ILE A 165 18.12 -4.63 10.07
C ILE A 165 18.00 -3.34 9.24
N VAL A 166 18.94 -2.41 9.42
CA VAL A 166 18.93 -1.14 8.68
C VAL A 166 19.06 -1.38 7.18
N ARG A 167 19.94 -2.31 6.76
CA ARG A 167 20.12 -2.64 5.34
C ARG A 167 18.83 -3.19 4.71
N THR A 168 18.12 -4.07 5.40
CA THR A 168 16.88 -4.69 4.89
C THR A 168 15.78 -3.65 4.77
N LEU A 169 15.57 -2.83 5.81
CA LEU A 169 14.56 -1.78 5.82
C LEU A 169 14.80 -0.75 4.71
N THR A 170 16.04 -0.25 4.60
CA THR A 170 16.36 0.75 3.58
C THR A 170 16.20 0.22 2.16
N ARG A 171 16.59 -1.05 1.91
CA ARG A 171 16.39 -1.67 0.60
C ARG A 171 14.92 -1.81 0.23
N ARG A 172 14.04 -2.07 1.19
CA ARG A 172 12.60 -2.13 0.96
C ARG A 172 12.05 -0.75 0.61
N LEU A 173 12.48 0.29 1.33
CA LEU A 173 12.11 1.68 1.03
C LEU A 173 12.62 2.14 -0.35
N GLU A 174 13.85 1.80 -0.73
CA GLU A 174 14.39 2.09 -2.06
C GLU A 174 13.56 1.42 -3.18
N ARG A 175 13.11 0.16 -2.97
CA ARG A 175 12.23 -0.53 -3.93
C ARG A 175 10.87 0.13 -4.03
N LEU A 176 10.28 0.52 -2.90
CA LEU A 176 9.02 1.25 -2.88
C LEU A 176 9.16 2.59 -3.64
N GLN A 177 10.21 3.36 -3.34
CA GLN A 177 10.49 4.63 -4.01
C GLN A 177 10.64 4.45 -5.53
N ASN A 178 11.43 3.46 -5.97
CA ASN A 178 11.62 3.18 -7.39
C ASN A 178 10.31 2.74 -8.07
N GLY A 179 9.48 1.94 -7.40
CA GLY A 179 8.16 1.54 -7.90
C GLY A 179 7.22 2.73 -8.06
N VAL A 180 7.16 3.61 -7.05
CA VAL A 180 6.35 4.84 -7.10
C VAL A 180 6.84 5.77 -8.23
N GLN A 181 8.15 5.89 -8.41
CA GLN A 181 8.72 6.71 -9.48
C GLN A 181 8.35 6.16 -10.86
N GLN A 182 8.55 4.86 -11.13
CA GLN A 182 8.18 4.23 -12.40
C GLN A 182 6.69 4.36 -12.69
N TRP A 183 5.85 4.23 -11.65
CA TRP A 183 4.41 4.44 -11.78
C TRP A 183 4.09 5.90 -12.14
N GLY A 184 4.75 6.88 -11.52
CA GLY A 184 4.61 8.31 -11.83
C GLY A 184 5.12 8.69 -13.23
N GLU A 185 6.04 7.92 -13.82
CA GLU A 185 6.53 8.07 -15.20
C GLU A 185 5.58 7.48 -16.24
N GLY A 186 4.40 6.95 -15.81
CA GLY A 186 3.34 6.46 -16.69
C GLY A 186 3.24 4.94 -16.80
N ASN A 187 4.09 4.17 -16.15
CA ASN A 187 3.96 2.71 -16.12
C ASN A 187 2.98 2.29 -15.01
N LEU A 188 1.67 2.41 -15.31
CA LEU A 188 0.59 2.14 -14.36
C LEU A 188 0.51 0.68 -13.90
N SER A 189 1.09 -0.27 -14.66
CA SER A 189 1.12 -1.69 -14.30
C SER A 189 2.21 -2.03 -13.27
N THR A 190 3.08 -1.06 -12.91
CA THR A 190 4.12 -1.28 -11.90
C THR A 190 3.50 -1.60 -10.54
N ARG A 191 4.00 -2.67 -9.90
CA ARG A 191 3.61 -3.06 -8.53
C ARG A 191 4.86 -3.20 -7.65
N VAL A 192 4.70 -2.89 -6.39
CA VAL A 192 5.76 -2.98 -5.39
C VAL A 192 5.59 -4.28 -4.59
N PRO A 193 6.67 -5.02 -4.28
CA PRO A 193 6.60 -6.24 -3.48
C PRO A 193 6.04 -5.98 -2.07
N GLU A 194 5.01 -6.73 -1.66
CA GLU A 194 4.32 -6.64 -0.35
C GLU A 194 4.95 -7.57 0.71
N ASN A 195 6.27 -7.72 0.69
CA ASN A 195 6.97 -8.68 1.55
C ASN A 195 7.07 -8.15 3.00
N GLY A 196 6.59 -8.95 3.97
CA GLY A 196 6.67 -8.67 5.41
C GLY A 196 5.30 -8.31 6.01
N GLU A 197 5.29 -8.07 7.33
CA GLU A 197 4.11 -7.70 8.12
C GLU A 197 4.31 -6.34 8.82
N ASP A 198 5.29 -5.57 8.36
CA ASP A 198 5.65 -4.27 8.91
C ASP A 198 4.91 -3.10 8.22
N GLU A 199 5.13 -1.88 8.70
CA GLU A 199 4.52 -0.66 8.17
C GLU A 199 4.89 -0.41 6.70
N VAL A 200 6.06 -0.89 6.27
CA VAL A 200 6.51 -0.76 4.87
C VAL A 200 5.72 -1.69 3.96
N ALA A 201 5.43 -2.92 4.40
CA ALA A 201 4.58 -3.86 3.67
C ALA A 201 3.13 -3.34 3.58
N PHE A 202 2.61 -2.76 4.68
CA PHE A 202 1.29 -2.13 4.68
C PHE A 202 1.22 -0.96 3.69
N LEU A 203 2.25 -0.10 3.65
CA LEU A 203 2.33 1.00 2.70
C LEU A 203 2.40 0.51 1.25
N ALA A 204 3.21 -0.53 0.98
CA ALA A 204 3.30 -1.16 -0.34
C ALA A 204 1.93 -1.70 -0.80
N LYS A 205 1.19 -2.37 0.08
CA LYS A 205 -0.16 -2.86 -0.19
C LYS A 205 -1.13 -1.73 -0.51
N ARG A 206 -1.11 -0.64 0.26
CA ARG A 206 -1.96 0.54 0.00
C ARG A 206 -1.61 1.21 -1.32
N PHE A 207 -0.33 1.31 -1.63
CA PHE A 207 0.12 1.82 -2.91
C PHE A 207 -0.38 0.96 -4.07
N ASN A 208 -0.22 -0.38 -3.99
CA ASN A 208 -0.69 -1.30 -5.04
C ASN A 208 -2.20 -1.21 -5.26
N GLN A 209 -2.99 -1.11 -4.18
CA GLN A 209 -4.44 -0.90 -4.27
C GLN A 209 -4.80 0.44 -4.94
N ALA A 210 -4.07 1.52 -4.64
CA ALA A 210 -4.28 2.81 -5.28
C ALA A 210 -3.88 2.76 -6.77
N ALA A 211 -2.75 2.14 -7.08
CA ALA A 211 -2.25 1.95 -8.44
C ALA A 211 -3.24 1.15 -9.31
N GLU A 212 -3.80 0.06 -8.77
CA GLU A 212 -4.82 -0.76 -9.45
C GLU A 212 -6.09 0.05 -9.76
N ARG A 213 -6.56 0.86 -8.80
CA ARG A 213 -7.74 1.72 -9.03
C ARG A 213 -7.48 2.75 -10.12
N VAL A 214 -6.31 3.40 -10.11
CA VAL A 214 -5.96 4.39 -11.14
C VAL A 214 -5.80 3.72 -12.50
N GLU A 215 -5.13 2.58 -12.60
CA GLU A 215 -5.00 1.80 -13.84
C GLU A 215 -6.38 1.45 -14.42
N THR A 216 -7.29 0.93 -13.58
CA THR A 216 -8.68 0.62 -13.98
C THR A 216 -9.43 1.86 -14.47
N LEU A 217 -9.27 2.99 -13.77
CA LEU A 217 -9.90 4.26 -14.18
C LEU A 217 -9.36 4.77 -15.52
N VAL A 218 -8.05 4.71 -15.74
CA VAL A 218 -7.42 5.13 -16.99
C VAL A 218 -7.91 4.25 -18.15
N HIS A 219 -7.89 2.93 -18.01
CA HIS A 219 -8.37 2.01 -19.03
C HIS A 219 -9.87 2.19 -19.33
N SER A 220 -10.70 2.39 -18.30
CA SER A 220 -12.12 2.68 -18.53
C SER A 220 -12.34 4.00 -19.25
N HIS A 221 -11.56 5.02 -18.96
CA HIS A 221 -11.62 6.32 -19.62
C HIS A 221 -11.11 6.24 -21.07
N GLU A 222 -10.04 5.49 -21.35
CA GLU A 222 -9.55 5.24 -22.71
C GLU A 222 -10.58 4.48 -23.55
N ALA A 223 -11.22 3.46 -22.98
CA ALA A 223 -12.29 2.71 -23.63
C ALA A 223 -13.50 3.62 -23.96
N LEU A 224 -13.89 4.49 -23.03
CA LEU A 224 -14.96 5.47 -23.25
C LEU A 224 -14.61 6.46 -24.38
N LEU A 225 -13.37 6.99 -24.39
CA LEU A 225 -12.91 7.89 -25.45
C LEU A 225 -12.87 7.18 -26.82
N ALA A 226 -12.46 5.92 -26.86
CA ALA A 226 -12.46 5.12 -28.09
C ALA A 226 -13.89 4.91 -28.61
N SER A 227 -14.85 4.58 -27.70
CA SER A 227 -16.27 4.46 -28.03
C SER A 227 -16.83 5.76 -28.59
N GLN A 228 -16.59 6.89 -27.91
CA GLN A 228 -17.03 8.20 -28.37
C GLN A 228 -16.47 8.58 -29.75
N LYS A 229 -15.17 8.33 -29.99
CA LYS A 229 -14.55 8.59 -31.32
C LYS A 229 -15.18 7.74 -32.40
N SER A 230 -15.42 6.46 -32.14
CA SER A 230 -16.08 5.55 -33.07
C SER A 230 -17.51 6.00 -33.36
N LEU A 231 -18.26 6.38 -32.34
CA LEU A 231 -19.62 6.88 -32.45
C LEU A 231 -19.68 8.15 -33.33
N LEU A 232 -18.79 9.13 -33.08
CA LEU A 232 -18.71 10.37 -33.86
C LEU A 232 -18.30 10.12 -35.33
N ALA A 233 -17.34 9.21 -35.56
CA ALA A 233 -16.89 8.88 -36.92
C ALA A 233 -18.02 8.23 -37.72
N ASN A 234 -18.71 7.24 -37.15
CA ASN A 234 -19.83 6.55 -37.76
C ASN A 234 -21.02 7.49 -37.95
N ALA A 235 -21.35 8.30 -36.95
CA ALA A 235 -22.37 9.34 -37.07
C ALA A 235 -22.11 10.27 -38.24
N SER A 236 -20.87 10.72 -38.46
CA SER A 236 -20.50 11.61 -39.55
C SER A 236 -20.71 10.96 -40.90
N HIS A 237 -20.48 9.66 -41.03
CA HIS A 237 -20.76 8.92 -42.25
C HIS A 237 -22.26 8.78 -42.52
N GLU A 238 -23.03 8.41 -41.50
CA GLU A 238 -24.48 8.19 -41.64
C GLU A 238 -25.28 9.49 -41.82
N LEU A 239 -24.79 10.63 -41.32
CA LEU A 239 -25.39 11.94 -41.57
C LEU A 239 -25.11 12.46 -42.99
N ARG A 240 -23.97 12.08 -43.58
CA ARG A 240 -23.60 12.54 -44.93
C ARG A 240 -24.54 12.03 -46.01
N SER A 241 -25.01 10.77 -45.88
CA SER A 241 -25.89 10.14 -46.88
C SER A 241 -27.24 10.88 -47.06
N PRO A 242 -28.06 11.09 -45.99
CA PRO A 242 -29.32 11.84 -46.14
C PRO A 242 -29.09 13.31 -46.56
N LEU A 243 -28.03 13.93 -46.07
CA LEU A 243 -27.68 15.30 -46.44
C LEU A 243 -27.37 15.41 -47.96
N THR A 244 -26.65 14.42 -48.51
CA THR A 244 -26.38 14.36 -49.96
C THR A 244 -27.67 14.16 -50.76
N ARG A 245 -28.60 13.29 -50.28
CA ARG A 245 -29.91 13.10 -50.91
C ARG A 245 -30.76 14.37 -50.88
N ILE A 246 -30.76 15.08 -49.75
CA ILE A 246 -31.46 16.38 -49.63
C ILE A 246 -30.88 17.40 -50.63
N ARG A 247 -29.56 17.54 -50.68
CA ARG A 247 -28.87 18.45 -51.55
C ARG A 247 -29.19 18.16 -53.04
N MET A 248 -29.09 16.87 -53.40
CA MET A 248 -29.42 16.44 -54.79
C MET A 248 -30.89 16.69 -55.13
N GLY A 249 -31.82 16.42 -54.19
CA GLY A 249 -33.23 16.74 -54.34
C GLY A 249 -33.48 18.23 -54.52
N LEU A 250 -32.78 19.10 -53.79
CA LEU A 250 -32.89 20.55 -53.94
C LEU A 250 -32.32 21.04 -55.26
N GLU A 251 -31.21 20.47 -55.72
CA GLU A 251 -30.63 20.82 -57.05
C GLU A 251 -31.55 20.42 -58.21
N LEU A 252 -32.23 19.29 -58.14
CA LEU A 252 -33.17 18.78 -59.08
C LEU A 252 -34.48 19.60 -59.13
N MET A 253 -34.82 20.31 -58.03
CA MET A 253 -36.04 21.15 -57.96
C MET A 253 -35.93 22.49 -58.68
N GLY A 254 -34.79 22.84 -59.34
CA GLY A 254 -34.55 24.13 -59.98
C GLY A 254 -35.44 24.49 -61.16
N ALA A 255 -36.37 23.60 -61.65
CA ALA A 255 -37.24 23.86 -62.80
C ALA A 255 -38.73 23.52 -62.58
N GLY A 256 -39.12 23.06 -61.37
CA GLY A 256 -40.52 22.75 -61.07
C GLY A 256 -40.68 21.85 -59.88
N THR A 257 -41.41 22.29 -58.85
CA THR A 257 -41.61 21.56 -57.57
C THR A 257 -42.61 20.41 -57.81
N SER A 258 -42.11 19.19 -57.99
CA SER A 258 -42.94 17.98 -57.93
C SER A 258 -43.33 17.70 -56.51
N PRO A 259 -44.58 17.37 -56.17
CA PRO A 259 -45.05 16.92 -54.88
C PRO A 259 -44.24 15.71 -54.36
N ALA A 260 -43.80 14.83 -55.23
CA ALA A 260 -42.96 13.67 -54.94
C ALA A 260 -41.59 14.04 -54.41
N SER A 261 -40.89 15.01 -55.03
CA SER A 261 -39.58 15.48 -54.60
C SER A 261 -39.62 16.19 -53.23
N LYS A 262 -40.70 16.96 -52.98
CA LYS A 262 -40.94 17.58 -51.70
C LYS A 262 -41.15 16.52 -50.55
N ALA A 263 -41.93 15.49 -50.84
CA ALA A 263 -42.18 14.40 -49.92
C ALA A 263 -40.92 13.61 -49.61
N GLU A 264 -40.04 13.42 -50.61
CA GLU A 264 -38.75 12.73 -50.43
C GLU A 264 -37.78 13.55 -49.58
N ILE A 265 -37.64 14.85 -49.81
CA ILE A 265 -36.83 15.73 -48.97
C ILE A 265 -37.33 15.77 -47.54
N THR A 266 -38.67 15.89 -47.35
CA THR A 266 -39.25 15.87 -45.99
C THR A 266 -38.94 14.56 -45.28
N ARG A 267 -39.01 13.41 -45.98
CA ARG A 267 -38.63 12.10 -45.41
C ARG A 267 -37.18 12.05 -45.01
N ASN A 268 -36.26 12.53 -45.87
CA ASN A 268 -34.83 12.57 -45.56
C ASN A 268 -34.48 13.50 -44.38
N ILE A 269 -35.20 14.63 -44.23
CA ILE A 269 -35.05 15.53 -43.07
C ILE A 269 -35.52 14.81 -41.79
N ASN A 270 -36.68 14.16 -41.81
CA ASN A 270 -37.17 13.42 -40.63
C ASN A 270 -36.24 12.25 -40.25
N GLU A 271 -35.66 11.58 -41.25
CA GLU A 271 -34.65 10.53 -41.02
C GLU A 271 -33.40 11.09 -40.34
N LEU A 272 -32.96 12.28 -40.77
CA LEU A 272 -31.81 12.97 -40.18
C LEU A 272 -32.10 13.44 -38.76
N ASP A 273 -33.23 14.01 -38.46
CA ASP A 273 -33.66 14.43 -37.14
C ASP A 273 -33.73 13.22 -36.17
N GLN A 274 -34.30 12.10 -36.63
CA GLN A 274 -34.35 10.87 -35.85
C GLN A 274 -32.96 10.33 -35.51
N LEU A 275 -32.05 10.37 -36.48
CA LEU A 275 -30.64 9.99 -36.33
C LEU A 275 -29.93 10.82 -35.27
N ILE A 276 -30.09 12.15 -35.32
CA ILE A 276 -29.50 13.06 -34.35
C ILE A 276 -30.02 12.73 -32.93
N GLU A 277 -31.34 12.52 -32.80
CA GLU A 277 -31.91 12.14 -31.51
C GLU A 277 -31.38 10.81 -30.98
N GLU A 278 -31.20 9.81 -31.86
CA GLU A 278 -30.63 8.50 -31.47
C GLU A 278 -29.17 8.61 -31.04
N ILE A 279 -28.35 9.38 -31.75
CA ILE A 279 -26.93 9.63 -31.39
C ILE A 279 -26.83 10.36 -30.06
N LEU A 280 -27.63 11.42 -29.86
CA LEU A 280 -27.66 12.17 -28.61
C LEU A 280 -28.09 11.28 -27.44
N LEU A 281 -29.12 10.46 -27.64
CA LEU A 281 -29.58 9.53 -26.59
C LEU A 281 -28.53 8.47 -26.28
N ALA A 282 -27.88 7.86 -27.26
CA ALA A 282 -26.79 6.91 -27.06
C ALA A 282 -25.64 7.55 -26.27
N SER A 283 -25.22 8.75 -26.65
CA SER A 283 -24.15 9.47 -25.95
C SER A 283 -24.48 9.77 -24.49
N ARG A 284 -25.74 10.16 -24.19
CA ARG A 284 -26.18 10.42 -22.81
C ARG A 284 -26.29 9.14 -21.96
N LEU A 285 -26.70 8.02 -22.57
CA LEU A 285 -26.77 6.73 -21.90
C LEU A 285 -25.37 6.21 -21.56
N ASP A 286 -24.40 6.33 -22.49
CA ASP A 286 -23.00 5.94 -22.27
C ASP A 286 -22.35 6.79 -21.16
N ALA A 287 -22.61 8.10 -21.14
CA ALA A 287 -22.14 9.01 -20.11
C ALA A 287 -22.80 8.79 -18.73
N ARG A 288 -23.79 7.90 -18.65
CA ARG A 288 -24.61 7.66 -17.43
C ARG A 288 -25.18 8.95 -16.84
N GLU A 289 -25.58 9.90 -17.70
CA GLU A 289 -26.18 11.14 -17.23
C GLU A 289 -27.38 10.90 -16.34
N ALA A 290 -27.43 11.66 -15.23
CA ALA A 290 -28.50 11.49 -14.23
C ALA A 290 -29.86 11.99 -14.74
N ASP A 291 -29.88 12.94 -15.67
CA ASP A 291 -31.08 13.67 -16.10
C ASP A 291 -31.69 13.11 -17.39
N LEU A 292 -31.97 11.78 -17.41
CA LEU A 292 -32.70 11.13 -18.52
C LEU A 292 -34.19 10.96 -18.23
N GLY A 293 -34.65 11.37 -17.06
CA GLY A 293 -36.04 11.26 -16.60
C GLY A 293 -36.17 10.68 -15.19
N THR A 294 -37.35 10.79 -14.62
CA THR A 294 -37.67 10.23 -13.30
C THR A 294 -37.98 8.74 -13.40
N VAL A 295 -37.46 7.99 -12.41
CA VAL A 295 -37.82 6.57 -12.26
C VAL A 295 -39.21 6.48 -11.65
N GLU A 296 -40.10 5.80 -12.33
CA GLU A 296 -41.47 5.61 -11.93
C GLU A 296 -41.87 4.12 -12.08
N SER A 297 -43.05 3.73 -11.54
CA SER A 297 -43.60 2.39 -11.78
C SER A 297 -44.22 2.37 -13.16
N VAL A 298 -43.60 1.65 -14.10
CA VAL A 298 -44.02 1.60 -15.51
C VAL A 298 -44.86 0.35 -15.75
N ASP A 299 -46.10 0.55 -16.16
CA ASP A 299 -46.96 -0.53 -16.64
C ASP A 299 -46.49 -1.04 -18.00
N LEU A 300 -45.90 -2.24 -18.01
CA LEU A 300 -45.39 -2.87 -19.22
C LEU A 300 -46.48 -3.44 -20.13
N ILE A 301 -47.66 -3.79 -19.58
CA ILE A 301 -48.78 -4.31 -20.38
C ILE A 301 -49.34 -3.17 -21.25
N GLY A 302 -49.65 -2.03 -20.63
CA GLY A 302 -50.13 -0.85 -21.34
C GLY A 302 -49.13 -0.36 -22.37
N LEU A 303 -47.85 -0.27 -21.99
CA LEU A 303 -46.76 0.14 -22.90
C LEU A 303 -46.61 -0.81 -24.09
N ALA A 304 -46.61 -2.14 -23.85
CA ALA A 304 -46.51 -3.15 -24.92
C ALA A 304 -47.71 -3.13 -25.85
N ALA A 305 -48.94 -2.99 -25.32
CA ALA A 305 -50.16 -2.90 -26.12
C ALA A 305 -50.14 -1.70 -27.07
N GLU A 306 -49.76 -0.52 -26.57
CA GLU A 306 -49.62 0.69 -27.40
C GLU A 306 -48.62 0.51 -28.55
N GLU A 307 -47.41 -0.03 -28.23
CA GLU A 307 -46.35 -0.16 -29.25
C GLU A 307 -46.63 -1.33 -30.21
N CYS A 308 -47.28 -2.43 -29.79
CA CYS A 308 -47.76 -3.50 -30.68
C CYS A 308 -48.80 -2.99 -31.68
N ALA A 309 -49.76 -2.19 -31.18
CA ALA A 309 -50.79 -1.62 -32.06
C ALA A 309 -50.20 -0.74 -33.18
N ARG A 310 -49.09 -0.05 -32.97
CA ARG A 310 -48.38 0.79 -33.96
C ARG A 310 -47.78 0.00 -35.12
N VAL A 311 -47.35 -1.24 -34.87
CA VAL A 311 -46.71 -2.09 -35.90
C VAL A 311 -47.53 -3.29 -36.32
N ASN A 312 -48.74 -3.40 -35.79
CA ASN A 312 -49.66 -4.52 -36.03
C ASN A 312 -49.11 -5.85 -35.53
N ALA A 313 -48.40 -5.83 -34.37
CA ALA A 313 -47.85 -7.00 -33.75
C ALA A 313 -48.85 -7.65 -32.78
N GLU A 314 -48.79 -8.98 -32.61
CA GLU A 314 -49.57 -9.72 -31.64
C GLU A 314 -48.98 -9.57 -30.24
N LEU A 315 -49.84 -9.25 -29.25
CA LEU A 315 -49.44 -9.23 -27.85
C LEU A 315 -49.90 -10.52 -27.18
N ASP A 316 -48.92 -11.36 -26.78
CA ASP A 316 -49.18 -12.60 -26.05
C ASP A 316 -48.91 -12.43 -24.55
N LEU A 317 -49.94 -12.59 -23.77
CA LEU A 317 -49.89 -12.54 -22.30
C LEU A 317 -50.04 -13.94 -21.73
N PRO A 318 -49.29 -14.34 -20.68
CA PRO A 318 -49.45 -15.62 -20.06
C PRO A 318 -50.88 -15.81 -19.50
N PRO A 319 -51.39 -17.05 -19.43
CA PRO A 319 -52.75 -17.32 -18.99
C PRO A 319 -53.11 -16.74 -17.62
N VAL A 320 -52.12 -16.65 -16.73
CA VAL A 320 -52.29 -16.07 -15.38
C VAL A 320 -52.58 -14.57 -15.44
N LEU A 321 -52.09 -13.86 -16.43
CA LEU A 321 -52.35 -12.44 -16.66
C LEU A 321 -53.63 -12.22 -17.49
N LYS A 322 -54.03 -13.23 -18.28
CA LYS A 322 -55.31 -13.20 -19.07
C LYS A 322 -56.54 -13.47 -18.20
N SER A 323 -56.41 -14.25 -17.13
CA SER A 323 -57.52 -14.77 -16.31
C SER A 323 -57.53 -14.26 -14.86
N GLY A 324 -56.54 -13.45 -14.47
CA GLY A 324 -56.38 -12.91 -13.12
C GLY A 324 -57.29 -11.70 -12.88
N PRO A 325 -57.47 -11.26 -11.61
CA PRO A 325 -58.13 -10.01 -11.29
C PRO A 325 -57.44 -8.86 -12.05
N ALA A 326 -58.22 -7.83 -12.41
CA ALA A 326 -57.77 -6.66 -13.20
C ALA A 326 -56.59 -5.87 -12.61
N ASP A 327 -56.18 -6.22 -11.40
CA ASP A 327 -55.12 -5.59 -10.63
C ASP A 327 -53.74 -6.27 -10.77
N LEU A 328 -53.55 -7.26 -11.67
CA LEU A 328 -52.23 -7.84 -11.93
C LEU A 328 -51.43 -6.90 -12.84
N GLU A 329 -50.90 -5.85 -12.22
CA GLU A 329 -49.95 -4.93 -12.85
C GLU A 329 -48.59 -5.61 -13.06
N LEU A 330 -48.16 -5.73 -14.33
CA LEU A 330 -46.80 -6.10 -14.68
C LEU A 330 -45.99 -4.81 -14.75
N ALA A 331 -45.61 -4.31 -13.58
CA ALA A 331 -44.91 -3.04 -13.46
C ALA A 331 -43.45 -3.27 -13.09
N VAL A 332 -42.60 -2.43 -13.65
CA VAL A 332 -41.17 -2.37 -13.30
C VAL A 332 -40.78 -0.92 -12.96
N PRO A 333 -39.89 -0.72 -12.00
CA PRO A 333 -39.34 0.61 -11.77
C PRO A 333 -38.43 1.00 -12.93
N GLY A 334 -38.71 2.14 -13.57
CA GLY A 334 -37.91 2.55 -14.71
C GLY A 334 -38.31 3.92 -15.26
N ILE A 335 -37.59 4.35 -16.30
CA ILE A 335 -37.90 5.58 -17.02
C ILE A 335 -38.79 5.23 -18.22
N SER A 336 -40.09 5.54 -18.10
CA SER A 336 -41.14 5.14 -19.06
C SER A 336 -40.73 5.49 -20.52
N LYS A 337 -40.22 6.68 -20.76
CA LYS A 337 -39.79 7.12 -22.08
C LYS A 337 -38.68 6.22 -22.69
N LEU A 338 -37.76 5.76 -21.87
CA LEU A 338 -36.66 4.89 -22.32
C LEU A 338 -37.15 3.47 -22.57
N LEU A 339 -37.94 2.90 -21.65
CA LEU A 339 -38.52 1.56 -21.84
C LEU A 339 -39.38 1.50 -23.08
N ARG A 340 -40.23 2.52 -23.33
CA ARG A 340 -41.03 2.67 -24.55
C ARG A 340 -40.11 2.69 -25.80
N ARG A 341 -38.98 3.41 -25.76
CA ARG A 341 -38.04 3.44 -26.88
C ARG A 341 -37.41 2.07 -27.14
N ALA A 342 -37.07 1.34 -26.08
CA ALA A 342 -36.48 -0.01 -26.20
C ALA A 342 -37.48 -0.98 -26.87
N VAL A 343 -38.70 -1.03 -26.39
CA VAL A 343 -39.76 -1.90 -26.95
C VAL A 343 -40.06 -1.52 -28.42
N ARG A 344 -40.15 -0.22 -28.70
CA ARG A 344 -40.34 0.28 -30.06
C ARG A 344 -39.21 -0.16 -31.00
N ASN A 345 -37.96 -0.01 -30.56
CA ASN A 345 -36.79 -0.40 -31.40
C ASN A 345 -36.80 -1.90 -31.71
N LEU A 346 -37.17 -2.75 -30.73
CA LEU A 346 -37.32 -4.19 -30.96
C LEU A 346 -38.42 -4.53 -31.94
N LEU A 347 -39.60 -3.90 -31.84
CA LEU A 347 -40.72 -4.11 -32.74
C LEU A 347 -40.45 -3.57 -34.13
N GLU A 348 -39.80 -2.40 -34.25
CA GLU A 348 -39.41 -1.84 -35.56
C GLU A 348 -38.35 -2.71 -36.23
N ASN A 349 -37.41 -3.28 -35.48
CA ASN A 349 -36.46 -4.25 -35.96
C ASN A 349 -37.14 -5.50 -36.53
N ALA A 350 -38.06 -6.09 -35.75
CA ALA A 350 -38.87 -7.23 -36.19
C ALA A 350 -39.69 -6.93 -37.44
N ARG A 351 -40.28 -5.71 -37.57
CA ARG A 351 -41.01 -5.27 -38.77
C ARG A 351 -40.12 -5.11 -39.99
N ARG A 352 -38.89 -4.67 -39.78
CA ARG A 352 -37.93 -4.35 -40.87
C ARG A 352 -37.27 -5.57 -41.47
N TYR A 353 -36.85 -6.49 -40.58
CA TYR A 353 -36.02 -7.65 -40.96
C TYR A 353 -36.78 -9.00 -40.84
N GLY A 354 -37.87 -8.99 -40.14
CA GLY A 354 -38.73 -10.16 -40.00
C GLY A 354 -39.66 -10.37 -41.21
N ALA A 355 -40.12 -11.59 -41.38
CA ALA A 355 -41.18 -11.95 -42.30
C ALA A 355 -42.35 -12.51 -41.50
N GLY A 356 -43.59 -12.22 -41.93
CA GLY A 356 -44.78 -12.76 -41.27
C GLY A 356 -45.24 -12.00 -40.01
N GLU A 357 -45.81 -12.76 -39.07
CA GLU A 357 -46.32 -12.21 -37.83
C GLU A 357 -45.20 -11.84 -36.86
N ILE A 358 -45.37 -10.69 -36.22
CA ILE A 358 -44.50 -10.20 -35.14
C ILE A 358 -45.28 -10.49 -33.84
N ARG A 359 -44.62 -11.15 -32.88
CA ARG A 359 -45.20 -11.43 -31.60
C ARG A 359 -44.36 -10.85 -30.47
N LEU A 360 -45.03 -10.12 -29.57
CA LEU A 360 -44.45 -9.67 -28.31
C LEU A 360 -45.07 -10.48 -27.17
N SER A 361 -44.26 -11.19 -26.40
CA SER A 361 -44.71 -11.91 -25.22
C SER A 361 -44.12 -11.31 -23.95
N LEU A 362 -44.97 -11.19 -22.92
CA LEU A 362 -44.58 -10.75 -21.59
C LEU A 362 -44.60 -11.94 -20.62
N SER A 363 -43.57 -12.11 -19.86
CA SER A 363 -43.50 -13.10 -18.81
C SER A 363 -42.80 -12.53 -17.58
N GLN A 364 -43.01 -13.17 -16.43
CA GLN A 364 -42.33 -12.73 -15.20
C GLN A 364 -41.81 -13.90 -14.40
N THR A 365 -40.67 -13.63 -13.74
CA THR A 365 -40.09 -14.46 -12.69
C THR A 365 -40.23 -13.75 -11.34
N PRO A 366 -39.90 -14.36 -10.22
CA PRO A 366 -39.93 -13.69 -8.93
C PRO A 366 -39.06 -12.41 -8.86
N SER A 367 -37.99 -12.34 -9.64
CA SER A 367 -37.02 -11.25 -9.60
C SER A 367 -36.99 -10.34 -10.83
N GLN A 368 -37.54 -10.78 -11.96
CA GLN A 368 -37.43 -10.11 -13.26
C GLN A 368 -38.70 -10.16 -14.07
N VAL A 369 -38.91 -9.20 -14.94
CA VAL A 369 -39.85 -9.23 -16.05
C VAL A 369 -39.08 -9.46 -17.33
N VAL A 370 -39.62 -10.29 -18.20
CA VAL A 370 -39.02 -10.66 -19.49
C VAL A 370 -39.95 -10.26 -20.61
N ILE A 371 -39.44 -9.43 -21.51
CA ILE A 371 -40.13 -9.04 -22.77
C ILE A 371 -39.44 -9.80 -23.90
N ARG A 372 -40.22 -10.59 -24.67
CA ARG A 372 -39.70 -11.29 -25.85
C ARG A 372 -40.39 -10.77 -27.08
N VAL A 373 -39.59 -10.36 -28.08
CA VAL A 373 -40.08 -9.98 -29.39
C VAL A 373 -39.56 -11.01 -30.41
N SER A 374 -40.45 -11.71 -31.06
CA SER A 374 -40.14 -12.75 -32.05
C SER A 374 -40.63 -12.34 -33.44
N ASP A 375 -39.81 -12.63 -34.45
CA ASP A 375 -40.12 -12.50 -35.86
C ASP A 375 -39.92 -13.85 -36.60
N HIS A 376 -40.28 -13.88 -37.87
CA HIS A 376 -40.10 -15.04 -38.76
C HIS A 376 -39.12 -14.74 -39.90
N GLY A 377 -38.12 -13.87 -39.64
CA GLY A 377 -37.07 -13.53 -40.57
C GLY A 377 -35.98 -14.61 -40.70
N PRO A 378 -34.86 -14.27 -41.29
CA PRO A 378 -33.72 -15.20 -41.48
C PRO A 378 -33.01 -15.56 -40.18
N GLY A 379 -33.32 -14.92 -39.05
CA GLY A 379 -32.64 -15.06 -37.78
C GLY A 379 -31.28 -14.40 -37.78
N VAL A 380 -30.51 -14.62 -36.74
CA VAL A 380 -29.16 -14.05 -36.53
C VAL A 380 -28.14 -15.18 -36.34
N PRO A 381 -27.04 -15.21 -37.16
CA PRO A 381 -25.94 -16.15 -36.97
C PRO A 381 -25.40 -16.09 -35.54
N GLU A 382 -25.01 -17.25 -34.98
CA GLU A 382 -24.62 -17.37 -33.59
C GLU A 382 -23.42 -16.51 -33.21
N ASP A 383 -22.43 -16.44 -34.07
CA ASP A 383 -21.21 -15.62 -33.94
C ASP A 383 -21.46 -14.11 -34.00
N LEU A 384 -22.63 -13.68 -34.47
CA LEU A 384 -22.99 -12.28 -34.63
C LEU A 384 -24.02 -11.78 -33.61
N ARG A 385 -24.60 -12.69 -32.77
CA ARG A 385 -25.68 -12.34 -31.80
C ARG A 385 -25.27 -11.30 -30.77
N GLU A 386 -24.01 -11.22 -30.40
CA GLU A 386 -23.51 -10.18 -29.51
C GLU A 386 -23.20 -8.90 -30.26
N ARG A 387 -22.69 -9.01 -31.47
CA ARG A 387 -22.26 -7.88 -32.29
C ARG A 387 -23.39 -7.04 -32.84
N ILE A 388 -24.58 -7.60 -33.04
CA ILE A 388 -25.77 -6.84 -33.48
C ILE A 388 -26.17 -5.73 -32.49
N PHE A 389 -25.69 -5.74 -31.26
CA PHE A 389 -25.88 -4.70 -30.25
C PHE A 389 -24.77 -3.65 -30.23
N GLU A 390 -23.73 -3.78 -31.11
CA GLU A 390 -22.71 -2.75 -31.28
C GLU A 390 -23.31 -1.56 -32.05
N PRO A 391 -23.01 -0.31 -31.68
CA PRO A 391 -23.48 0.86 -32.42
C PRO A 391 -23.04 0.82 -33.89
N PHE A 392 -23.97 1.12 -34.78
CA PHE A 392 -23.77 1.16 -36.27
C PHE A 392 -23.46 -0.22 -36.89
N TYR A 393 -23.53 -1.30 -36.11
CA TYR A 393 -23.32 -2.63 -36.67
C TYR A 393 -24.55 -3.09 -37.46
N ARG A 394 -24.30 -3.63 -38.67
CA ARG A 394 -25.32 -4.21 -39.56
C ARG A 394 -24.85 -5.56 -40.06
N LEU A 395 -25.80 -6.51 -40.19
CA LEU A 395 -25.49 -7.83 -40.72
C LEU A 395 -24.99 -7.73 -42.17
N PRO A 396 -24.00 -8.55 -42.60
CA PRO A 396 -23.57 -8.60 -44.00
C PRO A 396 -24.73 -8.88 -44.95
N GLY A 397 -24.89 -8.05 -45.97
CA GLY A 397 -25.98 -8.16 -46.93
C GLY A 397 -27.20 -7.27 -46.69
N ALA A 398 -27.29 -6.59 -45.53
CA ALA A 398 -28.31 -5.59 -45.30
C ALA A 398 -28.03 -4.36 -46.17
N THR A 399 -28.98 -3.98 -47.02
CA THR A 399 -28.82 -2.85 -47.96
C THR A 399 -29.19 -1.52 -47.28
N GLU A 400 -28.63 -0.38 -47.78
CA GLU A 400 -29.02 0.97 -47.35
C GLU A 400 -30.51 1.26 -47.58
N ARG A 401 -31.15 0.57 -48.53
CA ARG A 401 -32.57 0.71 -48.86
C ARG A 401 -33.50 0.19 -47.75
N ASP A 402 -33.00 -0.72 -46.86
CA ASP A 402 -33.77 -1.26 -45.78
C ASP A 402 -33.91 -0.28 -44.59
N GLY A 403 -33.26 0.90 -44.70
CA GLY A 403 -33.38 2.04 -43.79
C GLY A 403 -33.16 1.67 -42.33
N GLY A 404 -32.01 2.01 -41.77
CA GLY A 404 -31.71 1.80 -40.35
C GLY A 404 -30.22 1.89 -40.13
N VAL A 405 -29.84 2.76 -39.25
CA VAL A 405 -28.47 3.19 -39.04
C VAL A 405 -27.67 2.22 -38.18
N GLY A 406 -28.33 1.18 -37.63
CA GLY A 406 -27.69 0.23 -36.71
C GLY A 406 -27.56 0.74 -35.27
N LEU A 407 -28.30 1.79 -34.91
CA LEU A 407 -28.30 2.32 -33.53
C LEU A 407 -29.42 1.74 -32.66
N GLY A 408 -30.52 1.27 -33.26
CA GLY A 408 -31.70 0.84 -32.52
C GLY A 408 -31.44 -0.26 -31.48
N LEU A 409 -30.72 -1.34 -31.86
CA LEU A 409 -30.37 -2.44 -30.93
C LEU A 409 -29.32 -2.03 -29.89
N ALA A 410 -28.38 -1.18 -30.27
CA ALA A 410 -27.41 -0.61 -29.31
C ALA A 410 -28.12 0.23 -28.24
N LEU A 411 -29.11 1.01 -28.61
CA LEU A 411 -29.96 1.75 -27.67
C LEU A 411 -30.75 0.80 -26.75
N VAL A 412 -31.30 -0.31 -27.28
CA VAL A 412 -31.98 -1.31 -26.44
C VAL A 412 -31.05 -1.85 -25.37
N LYS A 413 -29.81 -2.19 -25.74
CA LYS A 413 -28.79 -2.68 -24.79
C LYS A 413 -28.46 -1.62 -23.73
N ALA A 414 -28.16 -0.41 -24.13
CA ALA A 414 -27.83 0.69 -23.22
C ALA A 414 -29.01 1.00 -22.25
N ILE A 415 -30.26 0.96 -22.76
CA ILE A 415 -31.45 1.15 -21.94
C ILE A 415 -31.62 -0.02 -20.95
N ALA A 416 -31.43 -1.26 -21.39
CA ALA A 416 -31.49 -2.44 -20.52
C ALA A 416 -30.47 -2.34 -19.37
N GLU A 417 -29.20 -2.08 -19.69
CA GLU A 417 -28.11 -1.92 -18.73
C GLU A 417 -28.35 -0.74 -17.76
N ARG A 418 -28.92 0.36 -18.23
CA ARG A 418 -29.31 1.51 -17.39
C ARG A 418 -30.35 1.12 -16.33
N HIS A 419 -31.25 0.18 -16.66
CA HIS A 419 -32.29 -0.33 -15.74
C HIS A 419 -31.82 -1.57 -14.95
N GLY A 420 -30.51 -1.93 -14.98
CA GLY A 420 -29.95 -3.09 -14.30
C GLY A 420 -30.39 -4.42 -14.90
N GLY A 421 -30.90 -4.38 -16.14
CA GLY A 421 -31.33 -5.54 -16.93
C GLY A 421 -30.31 -5.95 -17.97
N ARG A 422 -30.73 -6.84 -18.86
CA ARG A 422 -29.93 -7.28 -20.02
C ARG A 422 -30.80 -7.54 -21.24
N VAL A 423 -30.19 -7.53 -22.41
CA VAL A 423 -30.81 -7.96 -23.67
C VAL A 423 -29.98 -9.05 -24.32
N ALA A 424 -30.66 -10.02 -24.93
CA ALA A 424 -30.01 -11.10 -25.68
C ALA A 424 -30.79 -11.35 -26.99
N CYS A 425 -30.16 -12.01 -27.95
CA CYS A 425 -30.76 -12.48 -29.20
C CYS A 425 -30.63 -13.99 -29.29
N GLU A 426 -31.73 -14.67 -29.56
CA GLU A 426 -31.84 -16.11 -29.79
C GLU A 426 -32.50 -16.34 -31.16
N ASN A 427 -32.39 -17.49 -31.75
CA ASN A 427 -33.20 -17.88 -32.89
C ASN A 427 -34.38 -18.72 -32.43
N GLY A 428 -35.55 -18.46 -32.99
CA GLY A 428 -36.78 -19.23 -32.71
C GLY A 428 -36.68 -20.67 -33.22
N PRO A 429 -37.47 -21.59 -32.64
CA PRO A 429 -37.52 -22.99 -33.08
C PRO A 429 -38.02 -23.16 -34.52
N ASP A 430 -38.90 -22.25 -34.95
CA ASP A 430 -39.48 -22.23 -36.29
C ASP A 430 -38.74 -21.29 -37.26
N GLY A 431 -37.52 -20.86 -36.90
CA GLY A 431 -36.76 -19.82 -37.57
C GLY A 431 -37.08 -18.43 -37.02
N GLY A 432 -36.42 -17.40 -37.62
CA GLY A 432 -36.53 -16.03 -37.15
C GLY A 432 -35.69 -15.65 -35.95
N ALA A 433 -35.69 -14.39 -35.59
CA ALA A 433 -34.98 -13.90 -34.39
C ALA A 433 -35.93 -13.71 -33.21
N VAL A 434 -35.43 -13.97 -32.01
CA VAL A 434 -36.10 -13.70 -30.75
C VAL A 434 -35.23 -12.80 -29.91
N PHE A 435 -35.67 -11.58 -29.71
CA PHE A 435 -34.99 -10.62 -28.82
C PHE A 435 -35.58 -10.73 -27.43
N VAL A 436 -34.74 -10.94 -26.43
CA VAL A 436 -35.13 -11.15 -25.04
C VAL A 436 -34.58 -9.99 -24.19
N LEU A 437 -35.49 -9.16 -23.68
CA LEU A 437 -35.17 -8.05 -22.78
C LEU A 437 -35.63 -8.43 -21.36
N GLU A 438 -34.67 -8.52 -20.44
CA GLU A 438 -34.88 -8.83 -19.03
C GLU A 438 -34.70 -7.58 -18.17
N LEU A 439 -35.68 -7.27 -17.35
CA LEU A 439 -35.70 -6.10 -16.47
C LEU A 439 -35.93 -6.54 -15.02
N PRO A 440 -35.15 -6.07 -14.04
CA PRO A 440 -35.35 -6.39 -12.64
C PRO A 440 -36.62 -5.71 -12.11
N LYS A 441 -37.34 -6.42 -11.21
CA LYS A 441 -38.51 -5.88 -10.52
C LYS A 441 -38.20 -4.88 -9.42
N LYS A 442 -36.92 -4.79 -9.02
CA LYS A 442 -36.41 -3.79 -8.07
C LYS A 442 -35.30 -3.01 -8.75
N TYR A 443 -35.35 -1.69 -8.64
CA TYR A 443 -34.23 -0.83 -9.06
C TYR A 443 -33.07 -1.04 -8.10
N LEU A 444 -31.87 -1.27 -8.64
CA LEU A 444 -30.64 -1.44 -7.85
C LEU A 444 -30.13 -0.07 -7.37
#